data_22af250f3ce4c73ec096377f9427cedc
#
_entry.id   22af250f3ce4c73ec096377f9427cedc
#
_cell.length_a   1.000
_cell.length_b   1.000
_cell.length_c   1.000
_cell.angle_alpha   90.00
_cell.angle_beta   90.00
_cell.angle_gamma   90.00
#
_symmetry.space_group_name_H-M   'P 1'
#
loop_
_entity.id
_entity.type
_entity.pdbx_description
1 polymer ?
#
loop_
_entity_poly.entity_id
_entity_poly.type
_entity_poly.pdbx_seq_one_letter_code
_entity_poly.pdbx_strand_id
1 'polypeptide(L)'
;MRTGDKSLSDMVASLAEEAINKGSTALLDDELGGFGVPNPRILIVGCGGSGNNTLNRITHLGVEGAVTVAINTDKQHLDHTRALQKLLVGRHITRGLGAGGDPNMGRRCAEAGREMIQRIVSGADLVFIASGLGGGSGTGICPIVAEEAKRAGALVVGIVTTPFHVERRQRMNRALEGLESLRQVADAVLVLDNNRLLHFAPTLPLDEAFSIMDQLVSEIVKGIVETITLPSLINLDFADVKAIMANGGVTMMLYGESDKGPEEVVHEALNHPLLDVDISGATGVLIHVTGGKFMTLEHASQVVDMMTGNVSDEANVIWGARQDPAFGDTIKVMAIITGVGGQEIQNGNIAPDQLGDLLRLTRTKVKSTGSVGFQRFD
;
A
#
# COMPACT_ATOMS: atom_id res chain seq x y z
N MET A 1 -14.52 37.40 -53.39
CA MET A 1 -14.28 36.15 -52.71
C MET A 1 -13.79 36.48 -51.29
N ARG A 2 -14.67 36.32 -50.29
CA ARG A 2 -14.29 36.56 -48.87
C ARG A 2 -13.83 35.22 -48.28
N THR A 3 -12.56 35.16 -47.94
CA THR A 3 -12.00 34.08 -47.11
C THR A 3 -12.51 34.25 -45.68
N GLY A 4 -13.35 33.30 -45.23
CA GLY A 4 -13.91 33.34 -43.89
C GLY A 4 -12.84 33.10 -42.84
N ASP A 5 -12.66 34.05 -41.94
CA ASP A 5 -11.93 33.89 -40.69
C ASP A 5 -12.65 32.84 -39.85
N LYS A 6 -12.03 31.66 -39.69
CA LYS A 6 -12.44 30.70 -38.65
C LYS A 6 -12.12 31.30 -37.30
N SER A 7 -13.08 31.33 -36.39
CA SER A 7 -12.85 31.87 -35.06
C SER A 7 -11.85 30.99 -34.31
N LEU A 8 -11.13 31.57 -33.37
CA LEU A 8 -10.18 30.83 -32.51
C LEU A 8 -10.85 29.66 -31.79
N SER A 9 -12.15 29.81 -31.46
CA SER A 9 -12.96 28.76 -30.85
C SER A 9 -13.22 27.58 -31.80
N ASP A 10 -13.41 27.85 -33.12
CA ASP A 10 -13.60 26.76 -34.10
C ASP A 10 -12.30 25.99 -34.38
N MET A 11 -11.15 26.67 -34.29
CA MET A 11 -9.86 26.03 -34.40
C MET A 11 -9.56 25.16 -33.17
N VAL A 12 -9.85 25.65 -31.98
CA VAL A 12 -9.65 24.87 -30.73
C VAL A 12 -10.58 23.66 -30.68
N ALA A 13 -11.85 23.81 -31.08
CA ALA A 13 -12.80 22.71 -31.17
C ALA A 13 -12.36 21.63 -32.20
N SER A 14 -11.88 22.08 -33.37
CA SER A 14 -11.35 21.17 -34.41
C SER A 14 -10.10 20.41 -33.96
N LEU A 15 -9.20 21.04 -33.21
CA LEU A 15 -8.00 20.40 -32.66
C LEU A 15 -8.35 19.41 -31.54
N ALA A 16 -9.35 19.72 -30.71
CA ALA A 16 -9.84 18.83 -29.68
C ALA A 16 -10.53 17.58 -30.27
N GLU A 17 -11.36 17.75 -31.31
CA GLU A 17 -11.97 16.62 -32.02
C GLU A 17 -10.93 15.74 -32.75
N GLU A 18 -9.89 16.35 -33.30
CA GLU A 18 -8.82 15.64 -33.98
C GLU A 18 -7.94 14.86 -32.99
N ALA A 19 -7.71 15.38 -31.79
CA ALA A 19 -7.01 14.69 -30.70
C ALA A 19 -7.82 13.50 -30.15
N ILE A 20 -9.14 13.65 -30.01
CA ILE A 20 -10.04 12.58 -29.55
C ILE A 20 -10.15 11.45 -30.60
N ASN A 21 -10.19 11.79 -31.88
CA ASN A 21 -10.34 10.81 -32.95
C ASN A 21 -9.06 10.05 -33.31
N LYS A 22 -7.90 10.58 -32.99
CA LYS A 22 -6.61 9.94 -33.32
C LYS A 22 -6.13 8.93 -32.28
N GLY A 23 -6.72 8.86 -31.09
CA GLY A 23 -6.34 7.88 -30.03
C GLY A 23 -4.82 7.87 -29.76
N SER A 24 -4.13 8.99 -29.94
CA SER A 24 -2.68 9.03 -30.07
C SER A 24 -2.09 10.14 -29.20
N THR A 25 -1.95 9.88 -27.92
CA THR A 25 -0.95 10.55 -27.08
C THR A 25 0.48 10.25 -27.55
N ALA A 26 0.69 9.19 -28.33
CA ALA A 26 2.00 8.76 -28.80
C ALA A 26 2.62 9.67 -29.88
N LEU A 27 1.84 10.48 -30.60
CA LEU A 27 2.39 11.37 -31.66
C LEU A 27 2.77 12.75 -31.16
N LEU A 28 2.29 13.18 -29.97
CA LEU A 28 2.70 14.45 -29.36
C LEU A 28 4.05 14.36 -28.64
N ASP A 29 4.43 13.17 -28.19
CA ASP A 29 5.72 12.92 -27.51
C ASP A 29 6.92 13.00 -28.46
N ASP A 30 6.74 12.68 -29.75
CA ASP A 30 7.83 12.71 -30.75
C ASP A 30 8.09 14.13 -31.34
N GLU A 31 7.06 14.97 -31.42
CA GLU A 31 7.21 16.33 -32.00
C GLU A 31 7.59 17.41 -30.98
N LEU A 32 7.35 17.19 -29.68
CA LEU A 32 7.68 18.15 -28.61
C LEU A 32 8.97 17.82 -27.86
N GLY A 33 9.79 16.90 -28.37
CA GLY A 33 11.13 16.65 -27.83
C GLY A 33 11.13 16.08 -26.41
N GLY A 34 10.34 15.01 -26.17
CA GLY A 34 10.59 14.08 -25.08
C GLY A 34 10.55 14.64 -23.65
N PHE A 35 9.66 15.57 -23.33
CA PHE A 35 9.36 15.97 -21.95
C PHE A 35 8.17 15.19 -21.37
N GLY A 36 8.00 13.93 -21.74
CA GLY A 36 7.15 13.02 -20.98
C GLY A 36 7.73 12.89 -19.58
N VAL A 37 7.01 13.32 -18.54
CA VAL A 37 7.41 13.03 -17.16
C VAL A 37 7.43 11.51 -17.07
N PRO A 38 8.60 10.86 -16.85
CA PRO A 38 8.66 9.40 -16.83
C PRO A 38 7.77 8.91 -15.69
N ASN A 39 6.91 7.94 -15.98
CA ASN A 39 6.13 7.28 -14.92
C ASN A 39 7.08 6.77 -13.84
N PRO A 40 6.78 6.98 -12.56
CA PRO A 40 7.64 6.53 -11.48
C PRO A 40 7.82 5.01 -11.54
N ARG A 41 9.06 4.55 -11.36
CA ARG A 41 9.38 3.13 -11.29
C ARG A 41 8.99 2.57 -9.93
N ILE A 42 7.93 1.80 -9.89
CA ILE A 42 7.37 1.21 -8.67
C ILE A 42 7.75 -0.26 -8.56
N LEU A 43 8.29 -0.66 -7.42
CA LEU A 43 8.57 -2.06 -7.10
C LEU A 43 7.68 -2.53 -5.95
N ILE A 44 7.21 -3.78 -6.05
CA ILE A 44 6.52 -4.49 -4.98
C ILE A 44 7.37 -5.70 -4.61
N VAL A 45 7.99 -5.66 -3.45
CA VAL A 45 8.93 -6.68 -2.99
C VAL A 45 8.30 -7.53 -1.90
N GLY A 46 8.05 -8.79 -2.17
CA GLY A 46 7.58 -9.76 -1.18
C GLY A 46 8.77 -10.47 -0.51
N CYS A 47 8.88 -10.33 0.81
CA CYS A 47 9.97 -10.90 1.60
C CYS A 47 9.50 -12.12 2.40
N GLY A 48 10.14 -13.27 2.17
CA GLY A 48 9.84 -14.54 2.86
C GLY A 48 8.51 -15.16 2.44
N GLY A 49 8.03 -16.16 3.15
CA GLY A 49 6.85 -16.92 2.75
C GLY A 49 5.57 -16.09 2.67
N SER A 50 5.22 -15.37 3.73
CA SER A 50 4.02 -14.54 3.75
C SER A 50 4.06 -13.45 2.68
N GLY A 51 5.15 -12.66 2.58
CA GLY A 51 5.28 -11.64 1.54
C GLY A 51 5.18 -12.20 0.12
N ASN A 52 5.67 -13.42 -0.11
CA ASN A 52 5.54 -14.10 -1.39
C ASN A 52 4.09 -14.55 -1.68
N ASN A 53 3.32 -14.93 -0.65
CA ASN A 53 1.89 -15.23 -0.80
C ASN A 53 1.11 -13.96 -1.18
N THR A 54 1.40 -12.85 -0.52
CA THR A 54 0.85 -11.54 -0.90
C THR A 54 1.16 -11.17 -2.35
N LEU A 55 2.40 -11.43 -2.84
CA LEU A 55 2.74 -11.23 -4.25
C LEU A 55 1.93 -12.11 -5.20
N ASN A 56 1.66 -13.37 -4.82
CA ASN A 56 0.80 -14.24 -5.62
C ASN A 56 -0.59 -13.61 -5.81
N ARG A 57 -1.14 -13.02 -4.75
CA ARG A 57 -2.43 -12.34 -4.80
C ARG A 57 -2.38 -11.07 -5.64
N ILE A 58 -1.39 -10.20 -5.41
CA ILE A 58 -1.17 -8.97 -6.18
C ILE A 58 -1.05 -9.26 -7.68
N THR A 59 -0.28 -10.30 -8.03
CA THR A 59 -0.12 -10.72 -9.42
C THR A 59 -1.43 -11.26 -10.02
N HIS A 60 -2.26 -11.91 -9.21
CA HIS A 60 -3.57 -12.41 -9.64
C HIS A 60 -4.58 -11.27 -9.87
N LEU A 61 -4.58 -10.26 -9.02
CA LEU A 61 -5.45 -9.08 -9.14
C LEU A 61 -5.04 -8.15 -10.29
N GLY A 62 -3.83 -8.32 -10.81
CA GLY A 62 -3.28 -7.48 -11.88
C GLY A 62 -3.05 -6.05 -11.42
N VAL A 63 -1.81 -5.74 -11.04
CA VAL A 63 -1.39 -4.36 -10.71
C VAL A 63 -0.57 -3.84 -11.89
N GLU A 64 -1.15 -2.90 -12.63
CA GLU A 64 -0.47 -2.22 -13.73
C GLU A 64 0.48 -1.13 -13.20
N GLY A 65 1.61 -0.95 -13.85
CA GLY A 65 2.57 0.12 -13.50
C GLY A 65 3.58 -0.25 -12.41
N ALA A 66 3.57 -1.48 -11.87
CA ALA A 66 4.53 -1.92 -10.87
C ALA A 66 5.22 -3.24 -11.24
N VAL A 67 6.49 -3.39 -10.82
CA VAL A 67 7.28 -4.61 -11.00
C VAL A 67 7.28 -5.43 -9.71
N THR A 68 6.84 -6.69 -9.78
CA THR A 68 6.81 -7.59 -8.63
C THR A 68 8.12 -8.36 -8.48
N VAL A 69 8.66 -8.40 -7.25
CA VAL A 69 9.92 -9.05 -6.90
C VAL A 69 9.73 -9.95 -5.69
N ALA A 70 10.00 -11.24 -5.83
CA ALA A 70 9.97 -12.18 -4.72
C ALA A 70 11.39 -12.45 -4.19
N ILE A 71 11.59 -12.26 -2.89
CA ILE A 71 12.87 -12.54 -2.23
C ILE A 71 12.64 -13.55 -1.10
N ASN A 72 13.38 -14.66 -1.12
CA ASN A 72 13.26 -15.70 -0.10
C ASN A 72 14.58 -16.41 0.14
N THR A 73 14.69 -17.12 1.28
CA THR A 73 15.75 -18.10 1.59
C THR A 73 15.32 -19.53 1.29
N ASP A 74 14.04 -19.75 1.03
CA ASP A 74 13.41 -21.02 0.68
C ASP A 74 13.19 -21.11 -0.83
N LYS A 75 13.92 -22.05 -1.47
CA LYS A 75 13.86 -22.23 -2.92
C LYS A 75 12.51 -22.79 -3.38
N GLN A 76 12.00 -23.80 -2.64
CA GLN A 76 10.75 -24.46 -3.02
C GLN A 76 9.58 -23.47 -3.00
N HIS A 77 9.48 -22.67 -1.95
CA HIS A 77 8.46 -21.63 -1.86
C HIS A 77 8.62 -20.58 -2.96
N LEU A 78 9.87 -20.15 -3.22
CA LEU A 78 10.15 -19.15 -4.25
C LEU A 78 9.81 -19.65 -5.66
N ASP A 79 10.05 -20.93 -5.97
CA ASP A 79 9.71 -21.52 -7.27
C ASP A 79 8.20 -21.45 -7.55
N HIS A 80 7.36 -21.63 -6.53
CA HIS A 80 5.88 -21.56 -6.64
C HIS A 80 5.32 -20.12 -6.59
N THR A 81 6.13 -19.14 -6.22
CA THR A 81 5.69 -17.74 -6.16
C THR A 81 5.56 -17.15 -7.57
N ARG A 82 4.48 -16.44 -7.83
CA ARG A 82 4.26 -15.68 -9.07
C ARG A 82 4.81 -14.27 -8.87
N ALA A 83 5.90 -13.95 -9.53
CA ALA A 83 6.51 -12.62 -9.55
C ALA A 83 7.32 -12.46 -10.84
N LEU A 84 7.46 -11.23 -11.31
CA LEU A 84 8.27 -10.92 -12.51
C LEU A 84 9.75 -11.21 -12.28
N GLN A 85 10.23 -10.97 -11.05
CA GLN A 85 11.60 -11.27 -10.65
C GLN A 85 11.61 -12.10 -9.38
N LYS A 86 12.57 -13.02 -9.28
CA LYS A 86 12.75 -13.90 -8.12
C LYS A 86 14.21 -13.91 -7.69
N LEU A 87 14.46 -13.71 -6.40
CA LEU A 87 15.80 -13.74 -5.82
C LEU A 87 15.87 -14.72 -4.65
N LEU A 88 16.66 -15.78 -4.79
CA LEU A 88 17.04 -16.68 -3.71
C LEU A 88 18.28 -16.13 -3.01
N VAL A 89 18.12 -15.64 -1.76
CA VAL A 89 19.25 -15.14 -0.97
C VAL A 89 19.83 -16.22 -0.06
N GLY A 90 21.13 -16.14 0.19
CA GLY A 90 21.82 -17.04 1.12
C GLY A 90 21.85 -18.52 0.72
N ARG A 91 21.86 -18.84 -0.59
CA ARG A 91 21.87 -20.22 -1.09
C ARG A 91 22.99 -21.08 -0.49
N HIS A 92 24.16 -20.51 -0.29
CA HIS A 92 25.32 -21.21 0.31
C HIS A 92 25.21 -21.32 1.84
N ILE A 93 24.35 -20.56 2.49
CA ILE A 93 24.11 -20.57 3.93
C ILE A 93 23.03 -21.60 4.28
N THR A 94 21.84 -21.48 3.67
CA THR A 94 20.68 -22.32 4.00
C THR A 94 20.46 -23.48 3.04
N ARG A 95 21.20 -23.57 1.95
CA ARG A 95 21.00 -24.54 0.85
C ARG A 95 19.60 -24.46 0.22
N GLY A 96 18.91 -23.32 0.39
CA GLY A 96 17.55 -23.13 -0.10
C GLY A 96 16.46 -23.76 0.77
N LEU A 97 16.77 -24.13 2.02
CA LEU A 97 15.83 -24.78 2.96
C LEU A 97 15.12 -23.78 3.89
N GLY A 98 15.27 -22.49 3.66
CA GLY A 98 14.67 -21.45 4.50
C GLY A 98 15.55 -21.09 5.71
N ALA A 99 15.11 -20.08 6.48
CA ALA A 99 15.83 -19.54 7.64
C ALA A 99 15.45 -20.22 8.97
N GLY A 100 14.62 -21.27 8.96
CA GLY A 100 14.27 -22.03 10.17
C GLY A 100 13.59 -21.22 11.28
N GLY A 101 12.87 -20.14 10.93
CA GLY A 101 12.24 -19.25 11.91
C GLY A 101 13.19 -18.30 12.64
N ASP A 102 14.46 -18.24 12.25
CA ASP A 102 15.47 -17.35 12.84
C ASP A 102 15.67 -16.09 11.99
N PRO A 103 15.28 -14.88 12.46
CA PRO A 103 15.50 -13.63 11.75
C PRO A 103 16.97 -13.30 11.49
N ASN A 104 17.88 -13.69 12.41
CA ASN A 104 19.30 -13.47 12.21
C ASN A 104 19.83 -14.28 11.03
N MET A 105 19.34 -15.51 10.85
CA MET A 105 19.67 -16.32 9.67
C MET A 105 19.14 -15.66 8.41
N GLY A 106 17.87 -15.16 8.42
CA GLY A 106 17.29 -14.42 7.31
C GLY A 106 18.12 -13.19 6.95
N ARG A 107 18.52 -12.39 7.96
CA ARG A 107 19.37 -11.21 7.79
C ARG A 107 20.73 -11.56 7.17
N ARG A 108 21.42 -12.58 7.69
CA ARG A 108 22.70 -13.04 7.13
C ARG A 108 22.58 -13.47 5.67
N CYS A 109 21.47 -14.12 5.31
CA CYS A 109 21.20 -14.49 3.92
C CYS A 109 20.98 -13.27 3.03
N ALA A 110 20.25 -12.26 3.51
CA ALA A 110 20.03 -11.01 2.80
C ALA A 110 21.34 -10.22 2.63
N GLU A 111 22.17 -10.13 3.68
CA GLU A 111 23.49 -9.51 3.61
C GLU A 111 24.38 -10.17 2.56
N ALA A 112 24.38 -11.50 2.49
CA ALA A 112 25.12 -12.24 1.47
C ALA A 112 24.60 -12.00 0.03
N GLY A 113 23.35 -11.55 -0.10
CA GLY A 113 22.71 -11.20 -1.36
C GLY A 113 22.59 -9.70 -1.61
N ARG A 114 23.19 -8.85 -0.77
CA ARG A 114 22.99 -7.38 -0.75
C ARG A 114 23.24 -6.73 -2.10
N GLU A 115 24.29 -7.10 -2.81
CA GLU A 115 24.57 -6.57 -4.16
C GLU A 115 23.46 -6.86 -5.17
N MET A 116 22.84 -8.05 -5.07
CA MET A 116 21.73 -8.40 -5.96
C MET A 116 20.47 -7.61 -5.60
N ILE A 117 20.20 -7.43 -4.30
CA ILE A 117 19.12 -6.58 -3.81
C ILE A 117 19.31 -5.16 -4.31
N GLN A 118 20.51 -4.59 -4.16
CA GLN A 118 20.86 -3.25 -4.65
C GLN A 118 20.59 -3.08 -6.14
N ARG A 119 20.98 -4.07 -6.97
CA ARG A 119 20.71 -4.03 -8.42
C ARG A 119 19.23 -4.02 -8.73
N ILE A 120 18.42 -4.78 -7.98
CA ILE A 120 16.98 -4.86 -8.18
C ILE A 120 16.30 -3.53 -7.86
N VAL A 121 16.66 -2.90 -6.73
CA VAL A 121 16.02 -1.65 -6.27
C VAL A 121 16.63 -0.40 -6.90
N SER A 122 17.74 -0.51 -7.63
CA SER A 122 18.40 0.63 -8.29
C SER A 122 17.46 1.32 -9.26
N GLY A 123 17.33 2.64 -9.15
CA GLY A 123 16.46 3.46 -10.00
C GLY A 123 14.97 3.28 -9.73
N ALA A 124 14.57 2.66 -8.63
CA ALA A 124 13.19 2.68 -8.17
C ALA A 124 12.87 4.01 -7.49
N ASP A 125 11.68 4.55 -7.76
CA ASP A 125 11.16 5.76 -7.11
C ASP A 125 10.33 5.40 -5.87
N LEU A 126 9.62 4.26 -5.92
CA LEU A 126 8.79 3.74 -4.83
C LEU A 126 8.98 2.24 -4.66
N VAL A 127 9.20 1.80 -3.43
CA VAL A 127 9.36 0.39 -3.09
C VAL A 127 8.39 0.00 -1.97
N PHE A 128 7.40 -0.83 -2.31
CA PHE A 128 6.57 -1.52 -1.32
C PHE A 128 7.27 -2.79 -0.87
N ILE A 129 7.30 -3.02 0.45
CA ILE A 129 7.88 -4.23 1.04
C ILE A 129 6.79 -4.98 1.80
N ALA A 130 6.30 -6.08 1.23
CA ALA A 130 5.32 -6.94 1.88
C ALA A 130 6.02 -8.07 2.65
N SER A 131 5.69 -8.25 3.95
CA SER A 131 6.29 -9.28 4.78
C SER A 131 5.42 -9.67 5.96
N GLY A 132 5.39 -10.97 6.31
CA GLY A 132 4.90 -11.43 7.62
C GLY A 132 6.04 -11.46 8.62
N LEU A 133 5.90 -10.72 9.70
CA LEU A 133 6.90 -10.65 10.76
C LEU A 133 6.80 -11.82 11.75
N GLY A 134 7.89 -12.06 12.49
CA GLY A 134 8.00 -13.15 13.46
C GLY A 134 8.54 -14.46 12.88
N GLY A 135 8.61 -14.59 11.54
CA GLY A 135 9.33 -15.65 10.84
C GLY A 135 10.82 -15.34 10.67
N GLY A 136 11.57 -16.25 10.07
CA GLY A 136 13.00 -16.05 9.83
C GLY A 136 13.29 -15.20 8.60
N SER A 137 12.85 -15.68 7.42
CA SER A 137 13.18 -15.04 6.13
C SER A 137 12.58 -13.64 6.02
N GLY A 138 11.26 -13.48 6.18
CA GLY A 138 10.58 -12.20 6.01
C GLY A 138 11.12 -11.13 6.97
N THR A 139 11.17 -11.45 8.26
CA THR A 139 11.63 -10.54 9.32
C THR A 139 13.10 -10.11 9.13
N GLY A 140 13.96 -11.02 8.67
CA GLY A 140 15.38 -10.72 8.48
C GLY A 140 15.70 -10.03 7.15
N ILE A 141 14.94 -10.30 6.08
CA ILE A 141 15.20 -9.76 4.74
C ILE A 141 14.66 -8.34 4.59
N CYS A 142 13.42 -8.06 5.09
CA CYS A 142 12.74 -6.81 4.79
C CYS A 142 13.52 -5.55 5.22
N PRO A 143 14.24 -5.47 6.38
CA PRO A 143 15.02 -4.28 6.71
C PRO A 143 16.19 -4.06 5.73
N ILE A 144 16.83 -5.13 5.25
CA ILE A 144 17.95 -5.03 4.29
C ILE A 144 17.46 -4.52 2.93
N VAL A 145 16.30 -4.98 2.48
CA VAL A 145 15.68 -4.46 1.25
C VAL A 145 15.34 -2.99 1.41
N ALA A 146 14.79 -2.59 2.57
CA ALA A 146 14.47 -1.21 2.88
C ALA A 146 15.73 -0.32 2.87
N GLU A 147 16.83 -0.78 3.50
CA GLU A 147 18.10 -0.07 3.49
C GLU A 147 18.63 0.18 2.08
N GLU A 148 18.62 -0.84 1.21
CA GLU A 148 19.11 -0.69 -0.16
C GLU A 148 18.19 0.19 -1.02
N ALA A 149 16.88 0.07 -0.86
CA ALA A 149 15.92 0.92 -1.53
C ALA A 149 16.07 2.39 -1.10
N LYS A 150 16.24 2.64 0.20
CA LYS A 150 16.49 3.97 0.74
C LYS A 150 17.79 4.59 0.23
N ARG A 151 18.87 3.79 0.17
CA ARG A 151 20.15 4.22 -0.42
C ARG A 151 20.05 4.55 -1.91
N ALA A 152 19.15 3.87 -2.62
CA ALA A 152 18.86 4.16 -4.02
C ALA A 152 18.01 5.43 -4.22
N GLY A 153 17.53 6.08 -3.14
CA GLY A 153 16.71 7.29 -3.16
C GLY A 153 15.21 7.04 -3.30
N ALA A 154 14.77 5.78 -3.23
CA ALA A 154 13.36 5.42 -3.30
C ALA A 154 12.59 5.83 -2.03
N LEU A 155 11.31 6.14 -2.20
CA LEU A 155 10.34 6.14 -1.10
C LEU A 155 10.06 4.68 -0.70
N VAL A 156 10.19 4.35 0.58
CA VAL A 156 10.08 2.99 1.09
C VAL A 156 8.86 2.84 1.99
N VAL A 157 7.94 1.96 1.60
CA VAL A 157 6.70 1.68 2.33
C VAL A 157 6.67 0.20 2.73
N GLY A 158 6.76 -0.05 4.04
CA GLY A 158 6.60 -1.39 4.59
C GLY A 158 5.11 -1.72 4.79
N ILE A 159 4.68 -2.90 4.36
CA ILE A 159 3.35 -3.44 4.67
C ILE A 159 3.55 -4.79 5.31
N VAL A 160 3.34 -4.85 6.63
CA VAL A 160 3.72 -6.03 7.41
C VAL A 160 2.57 -6.57 8.23
N THR A 161 2.55 -7.89 8.40
CA THR A 161 1.56 -8.55 9.26
C THR A 161 2.24 -9.06 10.53
N THR A 162 1.54 -8.95 11.68
CA THR A 162 1.99 -9.52 12.95
C THR A 162 1.46 -10.94 13.15
N PRO A 163 2.17 -11.79 13.91
CA PRO A 163 1.73 -13.16 14.16
C PRO A 163 0.48 -13.21 15.05
N PHE A 164 -0.25 -14.31 14.98
CA PHE A 164 -1.33 -14.61 15.91
C PHE A 164 -0.82 -14.80 17.34
N HIS A 165 -1.62 -14.46 18.33
CA HIS A 165 -1.29 -14.68 19.75
C HIS A 165 -1.05 -16.17 20.07
N VAL A 166 -1.73 -17.09 19.38
CA VAL A 166 -1.54 -18.53 19.51
C VAL A 166 -0.13 -18.99 19.13
N GLU A 167 0.60 -18.23 18.30
CA GLU A 167 1.97 -18.51 17.86
C GLU A 167 3.01 -18.19 18.94
N ARG A 168 2.56 -17.72 20.10
CA ARG A 168 3.33 -17.50 21.32
C ARG A 168 4.25 -16.28 21.30
N ARG A 169 4.68 -15.93 22.52
CA ARG A 169 5.43 -14.72 22.82
C ARG A 169 6.75 -14.60 22.06
N GLN A 170 7.44 -15.71 21.86
CA GLN A 170 8.75 -15.69 21.17
C GLN A 170 8.62 -15.21 19.72
N ARG A 171 7.57 -15.64 19.00
CA ARG A 171 7.32 -15.21 17.62
C ARG A 171 6.90 -13.75 17.55
N MET A 172 6.08 -13.29 18.49
CA MET A 172 5.71 -11.90 18.64
C MET A 172 6.92 -11.00 18.94
N ASN A 173 7.81 -11.40 19.86
CA ASN A 173 9.02 -10.61 20.16
C ASN A 173 9.90 -10.45 18.91
N ARG A 174 10.11 -11.52 18.13
CA ARG A 174 10.82 -11.43 16.85
C ARG A 174 10.13 -10.50 15.86
N ALA A 175 8.80 -10.50 15.85
CA ALA A 175 8.03 -9.60 14.99
C ALA A 175 8.24 -8.14 15.39
N LEU A 176 8.22 -7.83 16.69
CA LEU A 176 8.45 -6.48 17.22
C LEU A 176 9.86 -5.98 16.93
N GLU A 177 10.88 -6.82 17.12
CA GLU A 177 12.29 -6.50 16.79
C GLU A 177 12.45 -6.22 15.28
N GLY A 178 11.80 -7.04 14.44
CA GLY A 178 11.80 -6.86 12.99
C GLY A 178 11.06 -5.59 12.55
N LEU A 179 9.94 -5.30 13.17
CA LEU A 179 9.17 -4.08 12.95
C LEU A 179 10.00 -2.84 13.29
N GLU A 180 10.64 -2.84 14.45
CA GLU A 180 11.49 -1.71 14.87
C GLU A 180 12.65 -1.51 13.89
N SER A 181 13.31 -2.59 13.47
CA SER A 181 14.38 -2.52 12.47
C SER A 181 13.91 -1.97 11.12
N LEU A 182 12.69 -2.30 10.71
CA LEU A 182 12.11 -1.80 9.46
C LEU A 182 11.72 -0.31 9.60
N ARG A 183 11.13 0.09 10.73
CA ARG A 183 10.71 1.48 10.99
C ARG A 183 11.85 2.47 11.01
N GLN A 184 13.05 2.04 11.43
CA GLN A 184 14.24 2.90 11.44
C GLN A 184 14.70 3.29 10.03
N VAL A 185 14.27 2.57 9.00
CA VAL A 185 14.75 2.74 7.62
C VAL A 185 13.64 3.16 6.66
N ALA A 186 12.45 2.57 6.79
CA ALA A 186 11.32 2.86 5.91
C ALA A 186 10.72 4.25 6.20
N ASP A 187 10.18 4.89 5.16
CA ASP A 187 9.49 6.18 5.28
C ASP A 187 8.12 6.02 5.96
N ALA A 188 7.47 4.91 5.67
CA ALA A 188 6.16 4.56 6.21
C ALA A 188 6.09 3.06 6.46
N VAL A 189 5.42 2.65 7.56
CA VAL A 189 5.15 1.24 7.82
C VAL A 189 3.70 1.05 8.24
N LEU A 190 2.97 0.31 7.43
CA LEU A 190 1.64 -0.18 7.73
C LEU A 190 1.74 -1.53 8.46
N VAL A 191 1.13 -1.62 9.62
CA VAL A 191 1.11 -2.85 10.43
C VAL A 191 -0.31 -3.40 10.47
N LEU A 192 -0.47 -4.63 10.02
CA LEU A 192 -1.75 -5.36 10.03
C LEU A 192 -1.70 -6.46 11.08
N ASP A 193 -2.64 -6.45 12.03
CA ASP A 193 -2.71 -7.46 13.08
C ASP A 193 -3.54 -8.66 12.65
N ASN A 194 -2.89 -9.83 12.44
CA ASN A 194 -3.59 -11.06 12.09
C ASN A 194 -4.63 -11.49 13.14
N ASN A 195 -4.49 -11.04 14.40
CA ASN A 195 -5.49 -11.37 15.42
C ASN A 195 -6.85 -10.76 15.13
N ARG A 196 -6.95 -9.70 14.35
CA ARG A 196 -8.22 -9.12 13.91
C ARG A 196 -9.01 -10.07 13.02
N LEU A 197 -8.35 -10.97 12.27
CA LEU A 197 -9.02 -12.02 11.52
C LEU A 197 -9.81 -12.96 12.42
N LEU A 198 -9.33 -13.25 13.64
CA LEU A 198 -10.03 -14.10 14.60
C LEU A 198 -11.35 -13.48 15.10
N HIS A 199 -11.45 -12.15 15.07
CA HIS A 199 -12.67 -11.44 15.42
C HIS A 199 -13.59 -11.26 14.22
N PHE A 200 -13.01 -11.04 13.05
CA PHE A 200 -13.77 -10.78 11.82
C PHE A 200 -14.33 -12.08 11.20
N ALA A 201 -13.52 -13.12 11.13
CA ALA A 201 -13.84 -14.34 10.41
C ALA A 201 -13.45 -15.61 11.22
N PRO A 202 -14.00 -15.82 12.44
CA PRO A 202 -13.56 -16.88 13.35
C PRO A 202 -13.86 -18.29 12.84
N THR A 203 -14.78 -18.45 11.90
CA THR A 203 -15.25 -19.74 11.38
C THR A 203 -14.69 -20.09 10.01
N LEU A 204 -13.94 -19.19 9.38
CA LEU A 204 -13.35 -19.48 8.08
C LEU A 204 -12.18 -20.46 8.18
N PRO A 205 -11.99 -21.32 7.17
CA PRO A 205 -10.76 -22.07 6.99
C PRO A 205 -9.53 -21.17 7.04
N LEU A 206 -8.41 -21.69 7.55
CA LEU A 206 -7.21 -20.90 7.81
C LEU A 206 -6.63 -20.24 6.55
N ASP A 207 -6.66 -20.94 5.42
CA ASP A 207 -6.21 -20.47 4.12
C ASP A 207 -7.11 -19.35 3.56
N GLU A 208 -8.44 -19.46 3.77
CA GLU A 208 -9.39 -18.41 3.41
C GLU A 208 -9.18 -17.15 4.28
N ALA A 209 -8.98 -17.33 5.59
CA ALA A 209 -8.71 -16.22 6.50
C ALA A 209 -7.42 -15.46 6.11
N PHE A 210 -6.33 -16.16 5.80
CA PHE A 210 -5.11 -15.52 5.30
C PHE A 210 -5.32 -14.84 3.93
N SER A 211 -6.14 -15.43 3.08
CA SER A 211 -6.47 -14.87 1.78
C SER A 211 -7.16 -13.49 1.89
N ILE A 212 -7.99 -13.29 2.92
CA ILE A 212 -8.61 -11.98 3.20
C ILE A 212 -7.55 -10.91 3.52
N MET A 213 -6.56 -11.24 4.36
CA MET A 213 -5.48 -10.31 4.69
C MET A 213 -4.61 -9.99 3.46
N ASP A 214 -4.26 -11.02 2.69
CA ASP A 214 -3.50 -10.84 1.45
C ASP A 214 -4.29 -10.02 0.42
N GLN A 215 -5.61 -10.16 0.36
CA GLN A 215 -6.47 -9.34 -0.49
C GLN A 215 -6.46 -7.88 -0.04
N LEU A 216 -6.63 -7.61 1.25
CA LEU A 216 -6.58 -6.25 1.79
C LEU A 216 -5.25 -5.57 1.46
N VAL A 217 -4.12 -6.25 1.71
CA VAL A 217 -2.79 -5.73 1.34
C VAL A 217 -2.70 -5.44 -0.16
N SER A 218 -3.24 -6.33 -0.97
CA SER A 218 -3.19 -6.20 -2.43
C SER A 218 -4.02 -5.03 -2.94
N GLU A 219 -5.22 -4.83 -2.39
CA GLU A 219 -6.08 -3.68 -2.71
C GLU A 219 -5.43 -2.35 -2.30
N ILE A 220 -4.80 -2.33 -1.15
CA ILE A 220 -4.04 -1.18 -0.65
C ILE A 220 -2.91 -0.82 -1.62
N VAL A 221 -2.05 -1.79 -1.95
CA VAL A 221 -0.93 -1.57 -2.88
C VAL A 221 -1.42 -1.15 -4.25
N LYS A 222 -2.43 -1.85 -4.77
CA LYS A 222 -3.05 -1.54 -6.06
C LYS A 222 -3.59 -0.11 -6.07
N GLY A 223 -4.35 0.26 -5.04
CA GLY A 223 -4.91 1.60 -4.93
C GLY A 223 -3.85 2.71 -4.96
N ILE A 224 -2.73 2.55 -4.23
CA ILE A 224 -1.65 3.54 -4.25
C ILE A 224 -0.98 3.59 -5.63
N VAL A 225 -0.66 2.43 -6.22
CA VAL A 225 -0.04 2.37 -7.54
C VAL A 225 -0.92 3.04 -8.59
N GLU A 226 -2.20 2.69 -8.63
CA GLU A 226 -3.16 3.28 -9.58
C GLU A 226 -3.35 4.79 -9.38
N THR A 227 -3.36 5.25 -8.13
CA THR A 227 -3.42 6.68 -7.81
C THR A 227 -2.27 7.48 -8.44
N ILE A 228 -1.09 6.88 -8.48
CA ILE A 228 0.13 7.52 -8.99
C ILE A 228 0.28 7.34 -10.51
N THR A 229 -0.16 6.20 -11.06
CA THR A 229 0.15 5.80 -12.45
C THR A 229 -0.97 6.06 -13.44
N LEU A 230 -2.22 6.11 -12.96
CA LEU A 230 -3.39 6.27 -13.83
C LEU A 230 -3.87 7.72 -13.85
N PRO A 231 -4.29 8.23 -15.02
CA PRO A 231 -4.89 9.56 -15.12
C PRO A 231 -6.13 9.69 -14.25
N SER A 232 -6.25 10.81 -13.55
CA SER A 232 -7.36 11.11 -12.66
C SER A 232 -7.99 12.46 -13.00
N LEU A 233 -9.25 12.68 -12.62
CA LEU A 233 -9.93 13.99 -12.78
C LEU A 233 -9.28 15.06 -11.91
N ILE A 234 -8.91 14.67 -10.69
CA ILE A 234 -8.07 15.44 -9.77
C ILE A 234 -6.85 14.59 -9.55
N ASN A 235 -5.75 14.96 -10.22
CA ASN A 235 -4.53 14.18 -10.18
C ASN A 235 -3.80 14.32 -8.85
N LEU A 236 -3.31 13.20 -8.37
CA LEU A 236 -2.28 13.14 -7.32
C LEU A 236 -0.97 12.74 -8.00
N ASP A 237 0.06 13.53 -7.81
CA ASP A 237 1.36 13.20 -8.34
C ASP A 237 2.22 12.41 -7.31
N PHE A 238 3.33 11.86 -7.78
CA PHE A 238 4.23 11.11 -6.90
C PHE A 238 4.86 12.00 -5.81
N ALA A 239 5.03 13.31 -6.07
CA ALA A 239 5.56 14.24 -5.09
C ALA A 239 4.59 14.47 -3.93
N ASP A 240 3.28 14.47 -4.19
CA ASP A 240 2.23 14.54 -3.17
C ASP A 240 2.29 13.35 -2.22
N VAL A 241 2.37 12.13 -2.80
CA VAL A 241 2.51 10.88 -2.01
C VAL A 241 3.79 10.91 -1.18
N LYS A 242 4.89 11.35 -1.77
CA LYS A 242 6.18 11.47 -1.09
C LYS A 242 6.12 12.51 0.05
N ALA A 243 5.48 13.64 -0.17
CA ALA A 243 5.35 14.70 0.84
C ALA A 243 4.56 14.22 2.08
N ILE A 244 3.48 13.48 1.87
CA ILE A 244 2.69 12.91 2.98
C ILE A 244 3.46 11.83 3.72
N MET A 245 4.08 10.88 2.98
CA MET A 245 4.75 9.73 3.58
C MET A 245 6.11 10.07 4.22
N ALA A 246 6.82 11.08 3.70
CA ALA A 246 8.14 11.48 4.22
C ALA A 246 8.09 12.14 5.60
N ASN A 247 6.91 12.57 6.07
CA ASN A 247 6.74 13.13 7.41
C ASN A 247 6.97 12.12 8.54
N GLY A 248 7.15 10.83 8.19
CA GLY A 248 7.51 9.76 9.12
C GLY A 248 6.40 9.40 10.12
N GLY A 249 6.70 8.47 11.02
CA GLY A 249 5.80 8.04 12.08
C GLY A 249 4.94 6.82 11.72
N VAL A 250 3.92 6.58 12.54
CA VAL A 250 2.95 5.51 12.29
C VAL A 250 2.07 5.93 11.13
N THR A 251 2.00 5.08 10.13
CA THR A 251 1.14 5.28 8.96
C THR A 251 -0.03 4.34 9.08
N MET A 252 -1.21 4.89 8.94
CA MET A 252 -2.46 4.13 8.86
C MET A 252 -2.99 4.20 7.44
N MET A 253 -3.69 3.16 7.05
CA MET A 253 -4.46 3.16 5.82
C MET A 253 -5.91 2.88 6.10
N LEU A 254 -6.75 3.59 5.37
CA LEU A 254 -8.18 3.38 5.39
C LEU A 254 -8.62 2.92 4.02
N TYR A 255 -9.56 2.00 4.00
CA TYR A 255 -10.15 1.47 2.80
C TYR A 255 -11.64 1.25 3.04
N GLY A 256 -12.46 1.75 2.13
CA GLY A 256 -13.91 1.53 2.13
C GLY A 256 -14.41 1.47 0.69
N GLU A 257 -15.43 0.65 0.46
CA GLU A 257 -16.06 0.48 -0.85
C GLU A 257 -17.55 0.21 -0.65
N SER A 258 -18.41 1.07 -1.23
CA SER A 258 -19.86 0.94 -1.08
C SER A 258 -20.62 1.47 -2.30
N ASP A 259 -21.74 0.84 -2.61
CA ASP A 259 -22.71 1.27 -3.62
C ASP A 259 -23.83 2.15 -3.04
N LYS A 260 -23.80 2.42 -1.72
CA LYS A 260 -24.84 3.15 -0.98
C LYS A 260 -24.54 4.65 -0.82
N GLY A 261 -23.45 5.11 -1.38
CA GLY A 261 -23.09 6.54 -1.40
C GLY A 261 -21.97 6.94 -0.43
N PRO A 262 -21.65 8.26 -0.37
CA PRO A 262 -20.51 8.80 0.36
C PRO A 262 -20.47 8.47 1.86
N GLU A 263 -21.62 8.55 2.54
CA GLU A 263 -21.70 8.31 3.99
C GLU A 263 -21.32 6.88 4.35
N GLU A 264 -21.84 5.91 3.59
CA GLU A 264 -21.58 4.50 3.86
C GLU A 264 -20.12 4.12 3.56
N VAL A 265 -19.55 4.63 2.46
CA VAL A 265 -18.15 4.36 2.11
C VAL A 265 -17.19 4.89 3.16
N VAL A 266 -17.46 6.08 3.72
CA VAL A 266 -16.68 6.65 4.83
C VAL A 266 -16.87 5.84 6.11
N HIS A 267 -18.12 5.46 6.42
CA HIS A 267 -18.40 4.61 7.56
C HIS A 267 -17.66 3.27 7.47
N GLU A 268 -17.65 2.63 6.31
CA GLU A 268 -16.88 1.39 6.09
C GLU A 268 -15.38 1.62 6.22
N ALA A 269 -14.83 2.72 5.69
CA ALA A 269 -13.41 3.03 5.78
C ALA A 269 -12.95 3.26 7.24
N LEU A 270 -13.72 4.06 8.00
CA LEU A 270 -13.39 4.40 9.39
C LEU A 270 -13.65 3.26 10.38
N ASN A 271 -14.52 2.32 10.06
CA ASN A 271 -14.86 1.16 10.90
C ASN A 271 -14.39 -0.17 10.32
N HIS A 272 -13.41 -0.13 9.41
CA HIS A 272 -12.93 -1.35 8.76
C HIS A 272 -12.37 -2.34 9.79
N PRO A 273 -12.91 -3.58 9.88
CA PRO A 273 -12.65 -4.49 10.98
C PRO A 273 -11.19 -4.97 11.08
N LEU A 274 -10.46 -4.94 9.96
CA LEU A 274 -9.07 -5.37 9.90
C LEU A 274 -8.06 -4.22 10.05
N LEU A 275 -8.53 -2.98 9.98
CA LEU A 275 -7.70 -1.78 10.13
C LEU A 275 -7.92 -1.18 11.52
N ASP A 276 -6.88 -0.56 12.04
CA ASP A 276 -6.97 0.20 13.29
C ASP A 276 -7.10 1.68 12.95
N VAL A 277 -8.17 2.31 13.43
CA VAL A 277 -8.51 3.64 12.97
C VAL A 277 -8.65 4.58 14.15
N ASP A 278 -7.53 5.20 14.56
CA ASP A 278 -7.54 6.41 15.35
C ASP A 278 -6.75 7.46 14.58
N ILE A 279 -7.46 8.37 13.93
CA ILE A 279 -6.90 9.43 13.09
C ILE A 279 -6.60 10.71 13.86
N SER A 280 -6.87 10.73 15.16
CA SER A 280 -6.60 11.89 16.01
C SER A 280 -5.11 12.18 16.06
N GLY A 281 -4.76 13.44 15.81
CA GLY A 281 -3.37 13.92 15.78
C GLY A 281 -2.63 13.66 14.44
N ALA A 282 -3.31 13.18 13.42
CA ALA A 282 -2.75 13.04 12.07
C ALA A 282 -2.15 14.38 11.58
N THR A 283 -0.95 14.33 11.02
CA THR A 283 -0.25 15.49 10.45
C THR A 283 -0.28 15.53 8.93
N GLY A 284 -0.55 14.39 8.30
CA GLY A 284 -0.70 14.28 6.86
C GLY A 284 -1.80 13.28 6.47
N VAL A 285 -2.60 13.65 5.50
CA VAL A 285 -3.71 12.84 4.96
C VAL A 285 -3.69 12.90 3.45
N LEU A 286 -3.62 11.74 2.81
CA LEU A 286 -3.80 11.61 1.37
C LEU A 286 -5.04 10.76 1.13
N ILE A 287 -6.01 11.30 0.40
CA ILE A 287 -7.27 10.64 0.10
C ILE A 287 -7.40 10.46 -1.40
N HIS A 288 -7.75 9.28 -1.85
CA HIS A 288 -8.11 9.02 -3.23
C HIS A 288 -9.50 8.39 -3.31
N VAL A 289 -10.39 9.05 -4.06
CA VAL A 289 -11.76 8.59 -4.28
C VAL A 289 -11.88 8.07 -5.71
N THR A 290 -12.30 6.83 -5.87
CA THR A 290 -12.62 6.24 -7.18
C THR A 290 -14.10 5.92 -7.22
N GLY A 291 -14.77 6.26 -8.30
CA GLY A 291 -16.17 5.86 -8.47
C GLY A 291 -16.55 5.68 -9.93
N GLY A 292 -17.71 5.10 -10.17
CA GLY A 292 -18.24 4.91 -11.50
C GLY A 292 -18.71 6.19 -12.15
N LYS A 293 -19.34 6.06 -13.30
CA LYS A 293 -19.79 7.21 -14.14
C LYS A 293 -20.78 8.18 -13.46
N PHE A 294 -21.43 7.76 -12.38
CA PHE A 294 -22.39 8.58 -11.64
C PHE A 294 -21.77 9.31 -10.44
N MET A 295 -20.49 9.09 -10.14
CA MET A 295 -19.79 9.84 -9.10
C MET A 295 -19.67 11.31 -9.51
N THR A 296 -20.20 12.19 -8.67
CA THR A 296 -20.12 13.65 -8.85
C THR A 296 -18.96 14.23 -8.05
N LEU A 297 -18.58 15.47 -8.37
CA LEU A 297 -17.62 16.23 -7.57
C LEU A 297 -18.12 16.43 -6.13
N GLU A 298 -19.44 16.62 -5.97
CA GLU A 298 -20.09 16.72 -4.65
C GLU A 298 -19.90 15.44 -3.83
N HIS A 299 -20.10 14.24 -4.43
CA HIS A 299 -19.86 12.98 -3.76
C HIS A 299 -18.40 12.85 -3.31
N ALA A 300 -17.43 13.18 -4.17
CA ALA A 300 -16.02 13.11 -3.81
C ALA A 300 -15.65 14.10 -2.69
N SER A 301 -16.18 15.34 -2.74
CA SER A 301 -15.98 16.35 -1.71
C SER A 301 -16.56 15.91 -0.36
N GLN A 302 -17.78 15.37 -0.36
CA GLN A 302 -18.41 14.85 0.86
C GLN A 302 -17.58 13.74 1.52
N VAL A 303 -17.02 12.81 0.72
CA VAL A 303 -16.11 11.77 1.24
C VAL A 303 -14.90 12.41 1.92
N VAL A 304 -14.25 13.38 1.27
CA VAL A 304 -13.07 14.06 1.82
C VAL A 304 -13.41 14.81 3.10
N ASP A 305 -14.49 15.60 3.12
CA ASP A 305 -14.92 16.37 4.28
C ASP A 305 -15.21 15.46 5.49
N MET A 306 -15.92 14.35 5.27
CA MET A 306 -16.23 13.41 6.35
C MET A 306 -14.99 12.65 6.84
N MET A 307 -14.07 12.28 5.94
CA MET A 307 -12.81 11.60 6.30
C MET A 307 -11.87 12.50 7.10
N THR A 308 -11.92 13.81 6.88
CA THR A 308 -11.03 14.77 7.54
C THR A 308 -11.65 15.48 8.74
N GLY A 309 -12.92 15.24 9.02
CA GLY A 309 -13.67 15.92 10.10
C GLY A 309 -13.09 15.78 11.52
N ASN A 310 -12.25 14.77 11.77
CA ASN A 310 -11.57 14.55 13.04
C ASN A 310 -10.04 14.76 12.96
N VAL A 311 -9.54 15.27 11.84
CA VAL A 311 -8.12 15.57 11.64
C VAL A 311 -7.82 17.01 12.08
N SER A 312 -6.60 17.27 12.52
CA SER A 312 -6.17 18.62 12.92
C SER A 312 -6.30 19.63 11.77
N ASP A 313 -6.73 20.86 12.06
CA ASP A 313 -6.76 21.95 11.08
C ASP A 313 -5.38 22.29 10.48
N GLU A 314 -4.29 21.90 11.16
CA GLU A 314 -2.91 22.08 10.68
C GLU A 314 -2.41 20.90 9.83
N ALA A 315 -3.21 19.84 9.67
CA ALA A 315 -2.79 18.69 8.88
C ALA A 315 -2.71 19.03 7.38
N ASN A 316 -1.68 18.50 6.72
CA ASN A 316 -1.59 18.60 5.28
C ASN A 316 -2.54 17.58 4.63
N VAL A 317 -3.63 18.04 4.03
CA VAL A 317 -4.62 17.20 3.36
C VAL A 317 -4.47 17.33 1.85
N ILE A 318 -4.18 16.22 1.20
CA ILE A 318 -4.07 16.12 -0.26
C ILE A 318 -5.10 15.08 -0.74
N TRP A 319 -5.87 15.40 -1.76
CA TRP A 319 -6.86 14.47 -2.27
C TRP A 319 -6.94 14.44 -3.79
N GLY A 320 -7.35 13.29 -4.31
CA GLY A 320 -7.58 13.06 -5.72
C GLY A 320 -8.87 12.31 -5.97
N ALA A 321 -9.37 12.41 -7.21
CA ALA A 321 -10.58 11.71 -7.62
C ALA A 321 -10.43 11.15 -9.03
N ARG A 322 -10.81 9.87 -9.20
CA ARG A 322 -10.82 9.17 -10.48
C ARG A 322 -12.19 8.60 -10.78
N GLN A 323 -12.57 8.71 -12.03
CA GLN A 323 -13.76 8.06 -12.55
C GLN A 323 -13.36 6.81 -13.33
N ASP A 324 -13.93 5.66 -12.97
CA ASP A 324 -13.69 4.38 -13.63
C ASP A 324 -15.03 3.68 -13.88
N PRO A 325 -15.43 3.53 -15.15
CA PRO A 325 -16.72 2.93 -15.50
C PRO A 325 -16.92 1.50 -14.97
N ALA A 326 -15.84 0.77 -14.64
CA ALA A 326 -15.92 -0.57 -14.08
C ALA A 326 -16.56 -0.61 -12.69
N PHE A 327 -16.54 0.52 -11.95
CA PHE A 327 -17.14 0.62 -10.61
C PHE A 327 -18.68 0.78 -10.63
N GLY A 328 -19.33 1.03 -11.79
CA GLY A 328 -20.79 1.17 -11.85
C GLY A 328 -21.32 2.27 -10.92
N ASP A 329 -22.06 1.89 -9.88
CA ASP A 329 -22.59 2.80 -8.86
C ASP A 329 -21.73 2.83 -7.58
N THR A 330 -20.68 2.01 -7.52
CA THR A 330 -19.82 1.88 -6.35
C THR A 330 -18.85 3.07 -6.23
N ILE A 331 -18.68 3.54 -5.02
CA ILE A 331 -17.64 4.50 -4.63
C ILE A 331 -16.62 3.73 -3.77
N LYS A 332 -15.35 3.93 -4.04
CA LYS A 332 -14.21 3.42 -3.29
C LYS A 332 -13.40 4.57 -2.74
N VAL A 333 -13.07 4.53 -1.48
CA VAL A 333 -12.13 5.46 -0.85
C VAL A 333 -10.92 4.72 -0.33
N MET A 334 -9.77 5.29 -0.58
CA MET A 334 -8.51 4.89 0.04
C MET A 334 -7.88 6.14 0.66
N ALA A 335 -7.44 6.04 1.89
CA ALA A 335 -6.68 7.12 2.52
C ALA A 335 -5.42 6.61 3.19
N ILE A 336 -4.36 7.42 3.10
CA ILE A 336 -3.10 7.23 3.81
C ILE A 336 -3.01 8.35 4.84
N ILE A 337 -2.87 7.97 6.09
CA ILE A 337 -2.83 8.91 7.20
C ILE A 337 -1.49 8.73 7.92
N THR A 338 -0.76 9.83 8.08
CA THR A 338 0.58 9.83 8.70
C THR A 338 0.60 10.74 9.94
N GLY A 339 1.58 10.48 10.82
CA GLY A 339 1.72 11.27 12.06
C GLY A 339 0.70 10.92 13.13
N VAL A 340 0.07 9.76 13.04
CA VAL A 340 -0.92 9.26 14.01
C VAL A 340 -0.21 8.76 15.25
N GLY A 341 -0.75 9.10 16.44
CA GLY A 341 -0.20 8.65 17.72
C GLY A 341 0.89 9.60 18.26
N GLY A 342 0.48 10.65 18.89
CA GLY A 342 1.16 11.64 19.71
C GLY A 342 2.69 11.77 19.67
N GLN A 343 3.20 12.91 20.14
CA GLN A 343 4.64 13.25 20.22
C GLN A 343 5.52 12.20 20.94
N GLU A 344 4.95 11.29 21.73
CA GLU A 344 5.68 10.21 22.41
C GLU A 344 6.23 9.15 21.46
N ILE A 345 5.54 8.90 20.33
CA ILE A 345 5.97 7.92 19.31
C ILE A 345 7.06 8.52 18.41
N GLN A 346 7.03 9.82 18.16
CA GLN A 346 8.00 10.52 17.29
C GLN A 346 9.41 10.58 17.90
N ASN A 347 9.53 10.50 19.23
CA ASN A 347 10.81 10.66 19.93
C ASN A 347 11.61 9.36 20.15
N GLY A 348 11.19 8.24 19.57
CA GLY A 348 11.96 6.98 19.63
C GLY A 348 12.07 6.32 21.00
N ASN A 349 11.35 6.80 22.00
CA ASN A 349 11.37 6.33 23.39
C ASN A 349 10.18 5.41 23.73
N ILE A 350 9.87 4.46 22.86
CA ILE A 350 8.85 3.46 23.18
C ILE A 350 9.54 2.29 23.87
N ALA A 351 9.30 2.13 25.19
CA ALA A 351 9.66 0.91 25.87
C ALA A 351 8.88 -0.27 25.25
N PRO A 352 9.46 -1.48 25.20
CA PRO A 352 8.81 -2.67 24.63
C PRO A 352 7.41 -2.96 25.17
N ASP A 353 7.13 -2.54 26.41
CA ASP A 353 5.84 -2.69 27.10
C ASP A 353 4.80 -1.70 26.55
N GLN A 354 5.22 -0.51 26.12
CA GLN A 354 4.34 0.53 25.56
C GLN A 354 3.92 0.21 24.11
N LEU A 355 4.78 -0.49 23.35
CA LEU A 355 4.40 -0.98 22.03
C LEU A 355 3.31 -2.06 22.14
N GLY A 356 3.37 -2.88 23.22
CA GLY A 356 2.30 -3.81 23.62
C GLY A 356 1.02 -3.08 24.02
N ASP A 357 1.13 -1.89 24.61
CA ASP A 357 -0.01 -1.04 25.00
C ASP A 357 -0.54 -0.23 23.81
N LEU A 358 0.29 0.18 22.85
CA LEU A 358 -0.16 0.70 21.56
C LEU A 358 -1.00 -0.31 20.78
N LEU A 359 -0.56 -1.57 20.75
CA LEU A 359 -1.36 -2.69 20.22
C LEU A 359 -2.56 -3.03 21.13
N ARG A 360 -2.61 -2.53 22.39
CA ARG A 360 -3.70 -2.68 23.35
C ARG A 360 -4.64 -1.47 23.42
N LEU A 361 -4.21 -0.26 23.11
CA LEU A 361 -5.07 0.92 22.97
C LEU A 361 -6.10 0.75 21.86
N THR A 362 -5.83 -0.16 20.91
CA THR A 362 -6.76 -0.67 19.93
C THR A 362 -7.88 -1.55 20.51
N ARG A 363 -7.90 -1.80 21.81
CA ARG A 363 -8.92 -2.60 22.51
C ARG A 363 -10.16 -1.82 22.94
N THR A 364 -10.44 -0.64 22.43
CA THR A 364 -11.65 0.10 22.82
C THR A 364 -12.87 -0.49 22.12
N LYS A 365 -13.59 -1.31 22.86
CA LYS A 365 -15.02 -1.70 22.75
C LYS A 365 -15.62 -1.69 21.33
N VAL A 366 -15.46 -2.79 20.61
CA VAL A 366 -16.38 -3.15 19.54
C VAL A 366 -17.72 -3.58 20.18
N LYS A 367 -18.71 -2.71 20.14
CA LYS A 367 -20.11 -3.12 20.32
C LYS A 367 -20.49 -3.93 19.07
N SER A 368 -20.95 -5.15 19.29
CA SER A 368 -21.51 -6.04 18.28
C SER A 368 -22.70 -5.36 17.58
N THR A 369 -22.53 -4.93 16.35
CA THR A 369 -23.62 -4.55 15.46
C THR A 369 -23.41 -5.20 14.11
N GLY A 370 -24.35 -6.09 13.76
CA GLY A 370 -24.81 -6.43 12.42
C GLY A 370 -23.81 -7.06 11.44
N SER A 371 -24.14 -8.23 10.96
CA SER A 371 -23.51 -8.94 9.87
C SER A 371 -23.42 -8.07 8.60
N VAL A 372 -22.22 -7.74 8.19
CA VAL A 372 -21.94 -7.16 6.86
C VAL A 372 -21.77 -8.34 5.89
N GLY A 373 -22.63 -8.41 4.89
CA GLY A 373 -22.59 -9.46 3.88
C GLY A 373 -21.51 -9.18 2.84
N PHE A 374 -20.50 -10.03 2.78
CA PHE A 374 -19.59 -10.12 1.64
C PHE A 374 -20.21 -10.98 0.55
N GLN A 375 -20.31 -10.47 -0.67
CA GLN A 375 -20.63 -11.26 -1.85
C GLN A 375 -19.46 -12.19 -2.18
N ARG A 376 -19.77 -13.48 -2.27
CA ARG A 376 -18.85 -14.47 -2.83
C ARG A 376 -18.71 -14.18 -4.32
N PHE A 377 -17.48 -14.04 -4.75
CA PHE A 377 -17.14 -14.16 -6.17
C PHE A 377 -16.61 -15.56 -6.41
N ASP A 378 -17.34 -16.33 -7.19
CA ASP A 378 -16.93 -17.63 -7.74
C ASP A 378 -15.83 -17.47 -8.80
#